data_21c2b3bb1ba57f732eb459507d72cfaf
#
_entry.id   21c2b3bb1ba57f732eb459507d72cfaf
#
_cell.length_a   1.000
_cell.length_b   1.000
_cell.length_c   1.000
_cell.angle_alpha   90.00
_cell.angle_beta   90.00
_cell.angle_gamma   90.00
#
_symmetry.space_group_name_H-M   'P 1'
#
loop_
_entity.id
_entity.type
_entity.pdbx_description
1 polymer ?
#
loop_
_entity_poly.entity_id
_entity_poly.type
_entity_poly.pdbx_seq_one_letter_code
_entity_poly.pdbx_strand_id
1 'polypeptide(L)'
;NDIDDELTKQFAAVCYQWEEDTRWIIFRGTDESLTGWKEDFMMTYSDLIPAQTDAIEYLRKQAATFSGMLNVSGHSKGGNLSLYASAMQEEAVQNRIQQIYCWDAPGVHRSILSTKGYQRVVSKAKRYIPQDSIVGLMLESQVPYHIIESQGSGISQHSALMWNIEEDHFIELKELTKNSQLTDQTFKQWTEVVSDEDLKLFFDTFFELFFEMGVETVNDVYYNFRMYMQKFFEKAYQMDTEKREILLRVGRLLFQIRYEIWRDTLSVSVEIPTLTLPSVEELVESWTGEHRISVTYESTEENEEIRHYYQDRQKQKKLEMKQAKHPK
;
A
#
# COMPACT_ATOMS: atom_id res chain seq x y z
N ASN A 1 20.91 1.57 -9.83
CA ASN A 1 19.92 0.50 -9.75
C ASN A 1 20.55 -0.68 -9.03
N ASP A 2 19.92 -1.11 -7.99
CA ASP A 2 20.40 -2.17 -7.11
C ASP A 2 19.21 -3.07 -6.76
N ILE A 3 19.32 -4.36 -7.11
CA ILE A 3 18.34 -5.40 -6.79
C ILE A 3 19.07 -6.48 -6.02
N ASP A 4 18.54 -6.83 -4.88
CA ASP A 4 19.11 -7.83 -3.99
C ASP A 4 17.97 -8.74 -3.47
N ASP A 5 17.91 -9.94 -4.00
CA ASP A 5 16.83 -10.90 -3.70
C ASP A 5 16.97 -11.47 -2.28
N GLU A 6 18.21 -11.59 -1.74
CA GLU A 6 18.45 -12.09 -0.38
C GLU A 6 17.95 -11.08 0.66
N LEU A 7 18.15 -9.78 0.40
CA LEU A 7 17.65 -8.70 1.25
C LEU A 7 16.21 -8.28 0.93
N THR A 8 15.60 -8.84 -0.11
CA THR A 8 14.30 -8.36 -0.64
C THR A 8 14.36 -6.85 -0.89
N LYS A 9 15.28 -6.41 -1.75
CA LYS A 9 15.55 -4.99 -2.03
C LYS A 9 15.50 -4.67 -3.51
N GLN A 10 14.82 -3.58 -3.85
CA GLN A 10 14.90 -2.96 -5.17
C GLN A 10 15.02 -1.45 -5.02
N PHE A 11 16.16 -0.88 -5.38
CA PHE A 11 16.46 0.54 -5.22
C PHE A 11 17.05 1.16 -6.48
N ALA A 12 16.59 2.36 -6.84
CA ALA A 12 17.22 3.20 -7.85
C ALA A 12 16.99 4.67 -7.54
N ALA A 13 18.01 5.49 -7.78
CA ALA A 13 17.93 6.94 -7.63
C ALA A 13 18.79 7.66 -8.65
N VAL A 14 18.42 8.90 -8.97
CA VAL A 14 19.20 9.81 -9.78
C VAL A 14 19.25 11.18 -9.11
N CYS A 15 20.32 11.92 -9.40
CA CYS A 15 20.48 13.29 -8.96
C CYS A 15 20.76 14.18 -10.16
N TYR A 16 19.97 15.24 -10.30
CA TYR A 16 20.15 16.26 -11.32
C TYR A 16 20.48 17.59 -10.67
N GLN A 17 21.45 18.30 -11.20
CA GLN A 17 21.66 19.70 -10.89
C GLN A 17 20.90 20.52 -11.94
N TRP A 18 19.82 21.18 -11.50
CA TRP A 18 18.95 21.95 -12.38
C TRP A 18 19.49 23.36 -12.60
N GLU A 19 19.93 24.00 -11.51
CA GLU A 19 20.53 25.34 -11.46
C GLU A 19 21.80 25.28 -10.62
N GLU A 20 22.56 26.38 -10.57
CA GLU A 20 23.81 26.41 -9.81
C GLU A 20 23.62 26.11 -8.32
N ASP A 21 22.47 26.51 -7.76
CA ASP A 21 22.13 26.41 -6.34
C ASP A 21 21.05 25.38 -5.98
N THR A 22 20.56 24.60 -6.96
CA THR A 22 19.44 23.65 -6.74
C THR A 22 19.73 22.28 -7.33
N ARG A 23 19.57 21.24 -6.50
CA ARG A 23 19.59 19.83 -6.91
C ARG A 23 18.23 19.16 -6.76
N TRP A 24 17.91 18.30 -7.69
CA TRP A 24 16.80 17.38 -7.66
C TRP A 24 17.29 15.96 -7.40
N ILE A 25 16.80 15.34 -6.33
CA ILE A 25 17.03 13.94 -6.00
C ILE A 25 15.73 13.20 -6.30
N ILE A 26 15.78 12.23 -7.21
CA ILE A 26 14.62 11.50 -7.70
C ILE A 26 14.82 10.01 -7.40
N PHE A 27 13.93 9.45 -6.58
CA PHE A 27 13.87 8.04 -6.31
C PHE A 27 12.89 7.36 -7.27
N ARG A 28 13.33 6.28 -7.90
CA ARG A 28 12.50 5.48 -8.78
C ARG A 28 11.52 4.64 -7.97
N GLY A 29 10.33 4.45 -8.49
CA GLY A 29 9.36 3.50 -7.98
C GLY A 29 9.75 2.05 -8.24
N THR A 30 8.89 1.15 -7.83
CA THR A 30 9.04 -0.29 -8.03
C THR A 30 9.06 -0.61 -9.52
N ASP A 31 9.94 -1.51 -9.91
CA ASP A 31 9.94 -2.10 -11.25
C ASP A 31 8.97 -3.32 -11.30
N GLU A 32 9.05 -4.10 -12.35
CA GLU A 32 8.17 -5.26 -12.55
C GLU A 32 8.57 -6.47 -11.71
N SER A 33 9.72 -6.42 -10.98
CA SER A 33 10.24 -7.55 -10.23
C SER A 33 9.34 -7.92 -9.05
N LEU A 34 9.16 -9.21 -8.83
CA LEU A 34 8.39 -9.72 -7.69
C LEU A 34 9.06 -9.34 -6.36
N THR A 35 10.39 -9.26 -6.33
CA THR A 35 11.19 -8.79 -5.18
C THR A 35 10.83 -7.35 -4.81
N GLY A 36 10.74 -6.45 -5.81
CA GLY A 36 10.34 -5.07 -5.57
C GLY A 36 8.93 -4.94 -5.01
N TRP A 37 8.00 -5.73 -5.53
CA TRP A 37 6.63 -5.76 -5.02
C TRP A 37 6.54 -6.35 -3.61
N LYS A 38 7.30 -7.40 -3.29
CA LYS A 38 7.40 -7.90 -1.93
C LYS A 38 7.92 -6.83 -0.98
N GLU A 39 8.96 -6.08 -1.37
CA GLU A 39 9.49 -4.97 -0.59
C GLU A 39 8.45 -3.87 -0.33
N ASP A 40 7.57 -3.58 -1.31
CA ASP A 40 6.50 -2.59 -1.13
C ASP A 40 5.52 -3.02 -0.03
N PHE A 41 5.14 -4.29 -0.01
CA PHE A 41 4.25 -4.79 1.04
C PHE A 41 4.92 -4.87 2.40
N MET A 42 6.25 -4.97 2.49
CA MET A 42 6.97 -4.89 3.77
C MET A 42 6.71 -3.57 4.49
N MET A 43 6.43 -2.47 3.78
CA MET A 43 6.09 -1.18 4.37
C MET A 43 4.81 -1.21 5.21
N THR A 44 3.95 -2.21 5.07
CA THR A 44 2.70 -2.33 5.85
C THR A 44 2.93 -2.80 7.28
N TYR A 45 4.03 -3.52 7.54
CA TYR A 45 4.35 -4.12 8.85
C TYR A 45 5.75 -3.78 9.37
N SER A 46 6.59 -3.12 8.55
CA SER A 46 7.94 -2.69 8.94
C SER A 46 8.03 -1.18 8.94
N ASP A 47 8.66 -0.61 9.95
CA ASP A 47 8.95 0.81 10.04
C ASP A 47 10.16 1.24 9.19
N LEU A 48 10.94 0.27 8.71
CA LEU A 48 12.10 0.46 7.84
C LEU A 48 12.25 -0.71 6.87
N ILE A 49 12.36 -0.43 5.57
CA ILE A 49 12.69 -1.40 4.52
C ILE A 49 14.09 -1.13 3.94
N PRO A 50 14.72 -2.13 3.29
CA PRO A 50 16.08 -1.98 2.74
C PRO A 50 16.24 -0.79 1.79
N ALA A 51 15.30 -0.56 0.87
CA ALA A 51 15.35 0.58 -0.05
C ALA A 51 15.27 1.94 0.67
N GLN A 52 14.58 2.04 1.80
CA GLN A 52 14.54 3.27 2.62
C GLN A 52 15.92 3.55 3.24
N THR A 53 16.64 2.52 3.68
CA THR A 53 18.02 2.67 4.17
C THR A 53 18.92 3.25 3.08
N ASP A 54 18.85 2.70 1.86
CA ASP A 54 19.62 3.19 0.72
C ASP A 54 19.21 4.62 0.32
N ALA A 55 17.93 4.96 0.40
CA ALA A 55 17.42 6.29 0.10
C ALA A 55 17.94 7.35 1.11
N ILE A 56 17.96 7.02 2.39
CA ILE A 56 18.54 7.88 3.43
C ILE A 56 20.01 8.16 3.12
N GLU A 57 20.77 7.11 2.86
CA GLU A 57 22.20 7.22 2.59
C GLU A 57 22.50 7.97 1.28
N TYR A 58 21.71 7.71 0.23
CA TYR A 58 21.84 8.41 -1.05
C TYR A 58 21.59 9.92 -0.89
N LEU A 59 20.48 10.31 -0.24
CA LEU A 59 20.16 11.71 0.01
C LEU A 59 21.25 12.39 0.85
N ARG A 60 21.75 11.71 1.91
CA ARG A 60 22.83 12.20 2.76
C ARG A 60 24.10 12.47 1.97
N LYS A 61 24.52 11.54 1.09
CA LYS A 61 25.70 11.69 0.22
C LYS A 61 25.55 12.87 -0.75
N GLN A 62 24.36 13.00 -1.39
CA GLN A 62 24.10 14.11 -2.30
C GLN A 62 24.12 15.48 -1.57
N ALA A 63 23.57 15.53 -0.37
CA ALA A 63 23.58 16.73 0.47
C ALA A 63 24.98 17.11 0.95
N ALA A 64 25.83 16.12 1.26
CA ALA A 64 27.20 16.37 1.71
C ALA A 64 28.13 16.97 0.62
N THR A 65 27.86 16.67 -0.63
CA THR A 65 28.65 17.16 -1.78
C THR A 65 28.14 18.43 -2.42
N PHE A 66 27.12 19.05 -1.83
CA PHE A 66 26.45 20.22 -2.39
C PHE A 66 25.92 21.09 -1.25
N SER A 67 26.08 22.40 -1.34
CA SER A 67 25.66 23.34 -0.30
C SER A 67 24.33 24.05 -0.58
N GLY A 68 23.81 23.95 -1.81
CA GLY A 68 22.56 24.59 -2.22
C GLY A 68 21.29 23.88 -1.74
N MET A 69 20.19 24.26 -2.32
CA MET A 69 18.85 23.76 -1.98
C MET A 69 18.56 22.39 -2.64
N LEU A 70 17.70 21.62 -2.03
CA LEU A 70 17.36 20.27 -2.46
C LEU A 70 15.86 20.16 -2.69
N ASN A 71 15.49 19.60 -3.85
CA ASN A 71 14.15 19.09 -4.09
C ASN A 71 14.21 17.56 -4.17
N VAL A 72 13.27 16.89 -3.55
CA VAL A 72 13.22 15.43 -3.49
C VAL A 72 11.91 14.96 -4.11
N SER A 73 11.96 13.97 -4.98
CA SER A 73 10.77 13.54 -5.72
C SER A 73 10.78 12.06 -6.01
N GLY A 74 9.61 11.47 -6.15
CA GLY A 74 9.47 10.10 -6.59
C GLY A 74 8.01 9.71 -6.85
N HIS A 75 7.84 8.71 -7.69
CA HIS A 75 6.56 8.10 -8.02
C HIS A 75 6.44 6.75 -7.31
N SER A 76 5.25 6.39 -6.86
CA SER A 76 5.01 5.08 -6.21
C SER A 76 5.90 4.90 -4.97
N LYS A 77 6.58 3.75 -4.81
CA LYS A 77 7.60 3.53 -3.78
C LYS A 77 8.61 4.69 -3.73
N GLY A 78 9.02 5.24 -4.88
CA GLY A 78 9.97 6.36 -4.93
C GLY A 78 9.47 7.61 -4.19
N GLY A 79 8.16 7.87 -4.18
CA GLY A 79 7.57 8.96 -3.39
C GLY A 79 7.56 8.69 -1.89
N ASN A 80 7.32 7.44 -1.48
CA ASN A 80 7.54 7.01 -0.09
C ASN A 80 9.00 7.21 0.31
N LEU A 81 9.96 6.73 -0.51
CA LEU A 81 11.39 6.91 -0.27
C LEU A 81 11.76 8.40 -0.15
N SER A 82 11.14 9.26 -0.96
CA SER A 82 11.36 10.71 -0.93
C SER A 82 10.97 11.33 0.39
N LEU A 83 9.78 10.99 0.88
CA LEU A 83 9.27 11.49 2.17
C LEU A 83 10.05 10.88 3.34
N TYR A 84 10.25 9.56 3.32
CA TYR A 84 10.93 8.83 4.38
C TYR A 84 12.39 9.27 4.53
N ALA A 85 13.16 9.24 3.43
CA ALA A 85 14.56 9.66 3.44
C ALA A 85 14.73 11.10 3.91
N SER A 86 13.84 12.01 3.50
CA SER A 86 13.85 13.40 3.95
C SER A 86 13.56 13.52 5.45
N ALA A 87 12.61 12.74 5.97
CA ALA A 87 12.28 12.72 7.39
C ALA A 87 13.44 12.21 8.27
N MET A 88 14.24 11.29 7.73
CA MET A 88 15.36 10.66 8.48
C MET A 88 16.70 11.41 8.36
N GLN A 89 16.76 12.54 7.64
CA GLN A 89 17.96 13.37 7.61
C GLN A 89 18.17 14.16 8.89
N GLU A 90 19.40 14.58 9.09
CA GLU A 90 19.75 15.59 10.11
C GLU A 90 19.05 16.92 9.79
N GLU A 91 18.76 17.70 10.82
CA GLU A 91 18.05 18.97 10.70
C GLU A 91 18.71 19.96 9.72
N ALA A 92 20.05 19.99 9.69
CA ALA A 92 20.80 20.83 8.77
C ALA A 92 20.51 20.50 7.29
N VAL A 93 20.34 19.22 6.95
CA VAL A 93 19.95 18.77 5.62
C VAL A 93 18.47 19.07 5.37
N GLN A 94 17.60 18.78 6.35
CA GLN A 94 16.17 19.04 6.25
C GLN A 94 15.86 20.52 5.99
N ASN A 95 16.62 21.43 6.58
CA ASN A 95 16.45 22.89 6.37
C ASN A 95 16.73 23.31 4.93
N ARG A 96 17.57 22.56 4.22
CA ARG A 96 17.90 22.80 2.80
C ARG A 96 16.91 22.16 1.84
N ILE A 97 16.05 21.26 2.29
CA ILE A 97 14.98 20.70 1.45
C ILE A 97 13.93 21.79 1.24
N GLN A 98 13.70 22.19 -0.01
CA GLN A 98 12.67 23.14 -0.40
C GLN A 98 11.31 22.44 -0.51
N GLN A 99 11.26 21.34 -1.29
CA GLN A 99 10.02 20.65 -1.60
C GLN A 99 10.27 19.15 -1.73
N ILE A 100 9.28 18.38 -1.29
CA ILE A 100 9.19 16.92 -1.47
C ILE A 100 7.94 16.63 -2.31
N TYR A 101 8.10 15.95 -3.44
CA TYR A 101 7.00 15.57 -4.31
C TYR A 101 6.76 14.08 -4.27
N CYS A 102 5.54 13.69 -3.91
CA CYS A 102 5.10 12.30 -3.84
C CYS A 102 3.98 12.08 -4.87
N TRP A 103 4.31 11.39 -5.96
CA TRP A 103 3.40 11.12 -7.07
C TRP A 103 2.79 9.74 -6.93
N ASP A 104 1.49 9.67 -6.66
CA ASP A 104 0.72 8.46 -6.34
C ASP A 104 1.50 7.47 -5.46
N ALA A 105 2.02 8.00 -4.37
CA ALA A 105 2.94 7.32 -3.46
C ALA A 105 2.23 6.91 -2.17
N PRO A 106 2.51 5.70 -1.65
CA PRO A 106 2.05 5.33 -0.33
C PRO A 106 2.62 6.28 0.72
N GLY A 107 1.91 6.43 1.83
CA GLY A 107 2.38 7.15 3.00
C GLY A 107 3.60 6.48 3.65
N VAL A 108 3.74 6.62 4.94
CA VAL A 108 4.80 5.97 5.74
C VAL A 108 4.18 5.04 6.78
N HIS A 109 4.97 4.15 7.36
CA HIS A 109 4.52 3.37 8.51
C HIS A 109 4.10 4.30 9.67
N ARG A 110 3.04 3.93 10.39
CA ARG A 110 2.44 4.74 11.47
C ARG A 110 3.43 5.22 12.54
N SER A 111 4.48 4.44 12.83
CA SER A 111 5.52 4.82 13.81
C SER A 111 6.30 6.08 13.41
N ILE A 112 6.35 6.41 12.12
CA ILE A 112 7.14 7.52 11.58
C ILE A 112 6.45 8.87 11.79
N LEU A 113 5.11 8.90 11.79
CA LEU A 113 4.33 10.14 11.85
C LEU A 113 4.68 11.05 13.03
N SER A 114 4.99 10.46 14.18
CA SER A 114 5.31 11.20 15.41
C SER A 114 6.78 11.60 15.55
N THR A 115 7.64 11.19 14.61
CA THR A 115 9.07 11.52 14.69
C THR A 115 9.31 13.01 14.45
N LYS A 116 10.29 13.58 15.14
CA LYS A 116 10.65 15.00 14.98
C LYS A 116 11.05 15.32 13.53
N GLY A 117 11.73 14.40 12.87
CA GLY A 117 12.16 14.59 11.49
C GLY A 117 10.99 14.67 10.52
N TYR A 118 10.01 13.77 10.65
CA TYR A 118 8.80 13.81 9.84
C TYR A 118 8.02 15.12 10.05
N GLN A 119 7.84 15.53 11.31
CA GLN A 119 7.12 16.76 11.64
C GLN A 119 7.79 18.02 11.07
N ARG A 120 9.12 18.02 10.91
CA ARG A 120 9.85 19.14 10.28
C ARG A 120 9.67 19.22 8.76
N VAL A 121 9.51 18.06 8.10
CA VAL A 121 9.47 18.02 6.63
C VAL A 121 8.05 17.89 6.06
N VAL A 122 7.05 17.52 6.87
CA VAL A 122 5.68 17.28 6.42
C VAL A 122 5.07 18.50 5.69
N SER A 123 5.34 19.72 6.15
CA SER A 123 4.86 20.95 5.52
C SER A 123 5.55 21.28 4.18
N LYS A 124 6.68 20.63 3.88
CA LYS A 124 7.40 20.76 2.63
C LYS A 124 6.98 19.71 1.59
N ALA A 125 6.15 18.76 1.99
CA ALA A 125 5.71 17.68 1.11
C ALA A 125 4.41 18.04 0.38
N LYS A 126 4.32 17.63 -0.88
CA LYS A 126 3.12 17.67 -1.72
C LYS A 126 2.83 16.26 -2.22
N ARG A 127 1.59 15.84 -2.12
CA ARG A 127 1.11 14.55 -2.63
C ARG A 127 0.10 14.79 -3.74
N TYR A 128 0.32 14.13 -4.86
CA TYR A 128 -0.59 14.12 -6.00
C TYR A 128 -1.01 12.68 -6.25
N ILE A 129 -2.32 12.44 -6.32
CA ILE A 129 -2.89 11.12 -6.53
C ILE A 129 -3.98 11.17 -7.59
N PRO A 130 -4.15 10.16 -8.45
CA PRO A 130 -5.26 10.12 -9.39
C PRO A 130 -6.58 9.91 -8.65
N GLN A 131 -7.67 10.26 -9.30
CA GLN A 131 -9.01 10.19 -8.70
C GLN A 131 -9.47 8.78 -8.30
N ASP A 132 -8.94 7.74 -8.94
CA ASP A 132 -9.20 6.33 -8.61
C ASP A 132 -7.94 5.64 -8.06
N SER A 133 -7.16 6.40 -7.28
CA SER A 133 -5.93 5.92 -6.66
C SER A 133 -6.18 4.72 -5.75
N ILE A 134 -5.23 3.79 -5.78
CA ILE A 134 -5.09 2.67 -4.84
C ILE A 134 -3.80 2.86 -4.04
N VAL A 135 -2.67 2.99 -4.75
CA VAL A 135 -1.32 3.05 -4.15
C VAL A 135 -1.14 4.31 -3.31
N GLY A 136 -1.56 5.46 -3.83
CA GLY A 136 -1.44 6.74 -3.12
C GLY A 136 -2.26 6.85 -1.84
N LEU A 137 -3.14 5.90 -1.56
CA LEU A 137 -3.95 5.84 -0.34
C LEU A 137 -3.45 4.80 0.67
N MET A 138 -2.45 4.00 0.29
CA MET A 138 -1.85 3.02 1.20
C MET A 138 -1.01 3.71 2.27
N LEU A 139 -0.94 3.10 3.44
CA LEU A 139 -0.19 3.57 4.60
C LEU A 139 -0.69 4.93 5.14
N GLU A 140 0.08 5.52 6.05
CA GLU A 140 -0.35 6.71 6.78
C GLU A 140 0.37 7.97 6.29
N SER A 141 -0.36 9.08 6.22
CA SER A 141 0.24 10.37 5.87
C SER A 141 -0.53 11.53 6.49
N GLN A 142 0.19 12.53 6.98
CA GLN A 142 -0.36 13.82 7.37
C GLN A 142 -0.25 14.87 6.25
N VAL A 143 0.36 14.51 5.12
CA VAL A 143 0.45 15.41 3.95
C VAL A 143 -0.88 15.39 3.21
N PRO A 144 -1.56 16.53 3.04
CA PRO A 144 -2.75 16.62 2.19
C PRO A 144 -2.42 16.20 0.76
N TYR A 145 -3.38 15.59 0.06
CA TYR A 145 -3.20 15.22 -1.33
C TYR A 145 -4.03 16.08 -2.26
N HIS A 146 -3.50 16.31 -3.47
CA HIS A 146 -4.18 16.88 -4.62
C HIS A 146 -4.70 15.74 -5.46
N ILE A 147 -5.98 15.78 -5.84
CA ILE A 147 -6.61 14.75 -6.66
C ILE A 147 -6.53 15.16 -8.11
N ILE A 148 -5.90 14.32 -8.93
CA ILE A 148 -5.67 14.60 -10.35
C ILE A 148 -6.63 13.81 -11.21
N GLU A 149 -7.25 14.49 -12.19
CA GLU A 149 -8.04 13.83 -13.22
C GLU A 149 -7.16 12.89 -14.03
N SER A 150 -7.59 11.64 -14.22
CA SER A 150 -6.82 10.62 -14.91
C SER A 150 -7.70 9.74 -15.78
N GLN A 151 -7.14 9.22 -16.86
CA GLN A 151 -7.80 8.29 -17.76
C GLN A 151 -7.73 6.86 -17.21
N GLY A 152 -8.64 5.99 -17.68
CA GLY A 152 -8.72 4.61 -17.22
C GLY A 152 -9.39 4.46 -15.86
N SER A 153 -9.07 3.40 -15.12
CA SER A 153 -9.64 3.10 -13.81
C SER A 153 -8.69 2.28 -12.93
N GLY A 154 -8.82 2.42 -11.61
CA GLY A 154 -8.06 1.64 -10.63
C GLY A 154 -6.56 1.74 -10.85
N ILE A 155 -5.89 0.60 -10.81
CA ILE A 155 -4.41 0.54 -10.89
C ILE A 155 -3.84 1.10 -12.20
N SER A 156 -4.61 1.17 -13.29
CA SER A 156 -4.12 1.78 -14.52
C SER A 156 -3.84 3.28 -14.38
N GLN A 157 -4.55 3.96 -13.48
CA GLN A 157 -4.32 5.38 -13.18
C GLN A 157 -3.05 5.62 -12.36
N HIS A 158 -2.42 4.57 -11.83
CA HIS A 158 -1.13 4.68 -11.13
C HIS A 158 -0.02 5.22 -12.04
N SER A 159 -0.12 4.98 -13.35
CA SER A 159 0.81 5.58 -14.33
C SER A 159 0.53 7.07 -14.48
N ALA A 160 1.51 7.92 -14.16
CA ALA A 160 1.41 9.37 -14.36
C ALA A 160 1.19 9.78 -15.83
N LEU A 161 1.46 8.88 -16.79
CA LEU A 161 1.17 9.10 -18.21
C LEU A 161 -0.35 9.09 -18.52
N MET A 162 -1.17 8.61 -17.60
CA MET A 162 -2.62 8.61 -17.71
C MET A 162 -3.26 9.89 -17.13
N TRP A 163 -2.46 10.77 -16.50
CA TRP A 163 -2.96 11.97 -15.82
C TRP A 163 -3.21 13.09 -16.81
N ASN A 164 -4.34 13.75 -16.70
CA ASN A 164 -4.74 14.81 -17.59
C ASN A 164 -4.06 16.13 -17.24
N ILE A 165 -3.58 16.80 -18.28
CA ILE A 165 -2.89 18.09 -18.20
C ILE A 165 -3.68 19.10 -19.03
N GLU A 166 -3.86 20.29 -18.51
CA GLU A 166 -4.37 21.45 -19.22
C GLU A 166 -3.31 22.55 -19.16
N GLU A 167 -2.86 22.99 -20.33
CA GLU A 167 -1.74 23.92 -20.48
C GLU A 167 -0.46 23.41 -19.78
N ASP A 168 -0.09 23.94 -18.61
CA ASP A 168 1.13 23.64 -17.86
C ASP A 168 0.85 23.04 -16.47
N HIS A 169 -0.39 22.63 -16.18
CA HIS A 169 -0.79 22.10 -14.87
C HIS A 169 -1.68 20.86 -15.00
N PHE A 170 -1.72 20.06 -13.93
CA PHE A 170 -2.65 18.95 -13.83
C PHE A 170 -4.06 19.45 -13.58
N ILE A 171 -5.05 18.77 -14.18
CA ILE A 171 -6.46 19.03 -13.88
C ILE A 171 -6.79 18.47 -12.51
N GLU A 172 -7.05 19.35 -11.53
CA GLU A 172 -7.37 18.96 -10.16
C GLU A 172 -8.87 18.74 -9.98
N LEU A 173 -9.22 17.69 -9.23
CA LEU A 173 -10.57 17.33 -8.84
C LEU A 173 -10.78 17.52 -7.34
N LYS A 174 -12.05 17.63 -6.93
CA LYS A 174 -12.40 17.84 -5.52
C LYS A 174 -12.52 16.56 -4.72
N GLU A 175 -12.83 15.44 -5.37
CA GLU A 175 -13.18 14.19 -4.69
C GLU A 175 -12.61 12.99 -5.42
N LEU A 176 -12.23 11.98 -4.66
CA LEU A 176 -11.89 10.65 -5.15
C LEU A 176 -13.14 9.93 -5.65
N THR A 177 -12.97 8.96 -6.55
CA THR A 177 -14.06 8.05 -6.90
C THR A 177 -14.57 7.29 -5.68
N LYS A 178 -15.82 6.86 -5.72
CA LYS A 178 -16.38 6.01 -4.65
C LYS A 178 -15.58 4.73 -4.45
N ASN A 179 -15.08 4.13 -5.54
CA ASN A 179 -14.24 2.94 -5.47
C ASN A 179 -12.93 3.20 -4.72
N SER A 180 -12.26 4.32 -5.02
CA SER A 180 -11.03 4.72 -4.33
C SER A 180 -11.27 4.98 -2.84
N GLN A 181 -12.37 5.68 -2.48
CA GLN A 181 -12.76 5.91 -1.08
C GLN A 181 -13.01 4.60 -0.32
N LEU A 182 -13.69 3.64 -0.95
CA LEU A 182 -13.93 2.32 -0.36
C LEU A 182 -12.63 1.53 -0.20
N THR A 183 -11.70 1.65 -1.14
CA THR A 183 -10.40 1.00 -1.11
C THR A 183 -9.54 1.55 0.04
N ASP A 184 -9.50 2.89 0.20
CA ASP A 184 -8.82 3.56 1.32
C ASP A 184 -9.34 3.06 2.68
N GLN A 185 -10.67 3.07 2.84
CA GLN A 185 -11.30 2.58 4.07
C GLN A 185 -10.98 1.10 4.33
N THR A 186 -11.01 0.27 3.28
CA THR A 186 -10.72 -1.16 3.40
C THR A 186 -9.29 -1.41 3.88
N PHE A 187 -8.29 -0.80 3.23
CA PHE A 187 -6.89 -1.00 3.62
C PHE A 187 -6.59 -0.46 5.01
N LYS A 188 -7.09 0.72 5.36
CA LYS A 188 -6.91 1.29 6.71
C LYS A 188 -7.48 0.38 7.78
N GLN A 189 -8.71 -0.10 7.59
CA GLN A 189 -9.33 -0.98 8.56
C GLN A 189 -8.63 -2.33 8.63
N TRP A 190 -8.20 -2.88 7.50
CA TRP A 190 -7.49 -4.15 7.46
C TRP A 190 -6.15 -4.08 8.19
N THR A 191 -5.32 -3.07 7.94
CA THR A 191 -4.04 -2.87 8.63
C THR A 191 -4.18 -2.44 10.09
N GLU A 192 -5.35 -1.96 10.52
CA GLU A 192 -5.63 -1.69 11.94
C GLU A 192 -5.95 -2.94 12.74
N VAL A 193 -6.57 -3.95 12.12
CA VAL A 193 -7.05 -5.16 12.84
C VAL A 193 -6.09 -6.33 12.75
N VAL A 194 -5.23 -6.37 11.72
CA VAL A 194 -4.20 -7.40 11.55
C VAL A 194 -2.91 -6.92 12.24
N SER A 195 -2.27 -7.79 13.01
CA SER A 195 -0.98 -7.46 13.64
C SER A 195 0.15 -7.38 12.61
N ASP A 196 1.21 -6.64 12.95
CA ASP A 196 2.39 -6.53 12.07
C ASP A 196 3.03 -7.91 11.84
N GLU A 197 3.01 -8.81 12.84
CA GLU A 197 3.49 -10.18 12.75
C GLU A 197 2.64 -11.02 11.77
N ASP A 198 1.32 -10.91 11.86
CA ASP A 198 0.40 -11.61 10.96
C ASP A 198 0.50 -11.08 9.52
N LEU A 199 0.61 -9.76 9.33
CA LEU A 199 0.84 -9.16 8.01
C LEU A 199 2.15 -9.65 7.41
N LYS A 200 3.22 -9.70 8.22
CA LYS A 200 4.52 -10.22 7.78
C LYS A 200 4.41 -11.67 7.32
N LEU A 201 3.84 -12.54 8.15
CA LEU A 201 3.70 -13.96 7.83
C LEU A 201 2.79 -14.17 6.60
N PHE A 202 1.72 -13.40 6.49
CA PHE A 202 0.83 -13.42 5.33
C PHE A 202 1.56 -13.06 4.04
N PHE A 203 2.27 -11.92 4.00
CA PHE A 203 2.97 -11.50 2.79
C PHE A 203 4.18 -12.36 2.48
N ASP A 204 4.94 -12.80 3.48
CA ASP A 204 6.04 -13.73 3.25
C ASP A 204 5.54 -15.03 2.63
N THR A 205 4.44 -15.60 3.15
CA THR A 205 3.83 -16.82 2.60
C THR A 205 3.25 -16.59 1.20
N PHE A 206 2.58 -15.47 0.98
CA PHE A 206 2.01 -15.11 -0.31
C PHE A 206 3.06 -15.02 -1.41
N PHE A 207 4.15 -14.29 -1.16
CA PHE A 207 5.23 -14.13 -2.13
C PHE A 207 6.07 -15.40 -2.30
N GLU A 208 6.30 -16.18 -1.22
CA GLU A 208 6.98 -17.47 -1.27
C GLU A 208 6.32 -18.41 -2.30
N LEU A 209 4.97 -18.46 -2.32
CA LEU A 209 4.25 -19.26 -3.31
C LEU A 209 4.55 -18.84 -4.76
N PHE A 210 4.63 -17.55 -5.04
CA PHE A 210 4.95 -17.07 -6.38
C PHE A 210 6.41 -17.35 -6.76
N PHE A 211 7.35 -17.14 -5.84
CA PHE A 211 8.76 -17.49 -6.06
C PHE A 211 8.94 -18.98 -6.33
N GLU A 212 8.29 -19.86 -5.57
CA GLU A 212 8.31 -21.28 -5.78
C GLU A 212 7.68 -21.72 -7.12
N MET A 213 6.80 -20.93 -7.70
CA MET A 213 6.25 -21.16 -9.03
C MET A 213 7.14 -20.65 -10.17
N GLY A 214 8.31 -20.07 -9.83
CA GLY A 214 9.23 -19.49 -10.79
C GLY A 214 8.75 -18.16 -11.39
N VAL A 215 7.90 -17.42 -10.66
CA VAL A 215 7.48 -16.07 -11.06
C VAL A 215 8.60 -15.08 -10.77
N GLU A 216 9.06 -14.36 -11.77
CA GLU A 216 10.07 -13.32 -11.64
C GLU A 216 9.44 -11.92 -11.65
N THR A 217 8.37 -11.74 -12.42
CA THR A 217 7.71 -10.45 -12.61
C THR A 217 6.21 -10.53 -12.39
N VAL A 218 5.61 -9.41 -12.01
CA VAL A 218 4.15 -9.28 -11.88
C VAL A 218 3.46 -9.45 -13.24
N ASN A 219 4.13 -9.09 -14.33
CA ASN A 219 3.62 -9.28 -15.69
C ASN A 219 3.45 -10.76 -16.04
N ASP A 220 4.30 -11.66 -15.52
CA ASP A 220 4.14 -13.10 -15.71
C ASP A 220 2.77 -13.56 -15.19
N VAL A 221 2.40 -13.09 -13.99
CA VAL A 221 1.09 -13.40 -13.39
C VAL A 221 -0.03 -12.75 -14.19
N TYR A 222 0.10 -11.49 -14.61
CA TYR A 222 -0.93 -10.76 -15.33
C TYR A 222 -1.29 -11.46 -16.67
N TYR A 223 -0.28 -11.78 -17.48
CA TYR A 223 -0.50 -12.43 -18.77
C TYR A 223 -0.97 -13.90 -18.67
N ASN A 224 -0.65 -14.58 -17.57
CA ASN A 224 -0.99 -15.99 -17.36
C ASN A 224 -1.83 -16.18 -16.09
N PHE A 225 -2.68 -15.22 -15.76
CA PHE A 225 -3.40 -15.13 -14.49
C PHE A 225 -4.09 -16.43 -14.09
N ARG A 226 -4.85 -17.03 -15.01
CA ARG A 226 -5.58 -18.28 -14.72
C ARG A 226 -4.64 -19.43 -14.33
N MET A 227 -3.54 -19.59 -15.05
CA MET A 227 -2.56 -20.65 -14.80
C MET A 227 -1.90 -20.47 -13.44
N TYR A 228 -1.45 -19.23 -13.14
CA TYR A 228 -0.79 -18.97 -11.87
C TYR A 228 -1.74 -19.04 -10.68
N MET A 229 -3.00 -18.62 -10.82
CA MET A 229 -3.99 -18.77 -9.77
C MET A 229 -4.31 -20.22 -9.47
N GLN A 230 -4.47 -21.06 -10.49
CA GLN A 230 -4.65 -22.51 -10.28
C GLN A 230 -3.47 -23.09 -9.49
N LYS A 231 -2.23 -22.86 -9.94
CA LYS A 231 -1.02 -23.32 -9.24
C LYS A 231 -0.89 -22.77 -7.82
N PHE A 232 -1.28 -21.51 -7.62
CA PHE A 232 -1.27 -20.87 -6.31
C PHE A 232 -2.17 -21.62 -5.32
N PHE A 233 -3.41 -21.92 -5.71
CA PHE A 233 -4.33 -22.67 -4.86
C PHE A 233 -3.88 -24.11 -4.62
N GLU A 234 -3.34 -24.79 -5.64
CA GLU A 234 -2.78 -26.15 -5.50
C GLU A 234 -1.62 -26.17 -4.48
N LYS A 235 -0.69 -25.20 -4.57
CA LYS A 235 0.42 -25.09 -3.63
C LYS A 235 -0.03 -24.66 -2.24
N ALA A 236 -0.96 -23.71 -2.13
CA ALA A 236 -1.52 -23.29 -0.85
C ALA A 236 -2.21 -24.46 -0.12
N TYR A 237 -2.86 -25.34 -0.84
CA TYR A 237 -3.46 -26.56 -0.27
C TYR A 237 -2.41 -27.54 0.28
N GLN A 238 -1.23 -27.64 -0.37
CA GLN A 238 -0.16 -28.56 -0.01
C GLN A 238 0.78 -28.05 1.07
N MET A 239 0.72 -26.73 1.39
CA MET A 239 1.61 -26.14 2.41
C MET A 239 1.23 -26.58 3.82
N ASP A 240 2.14 -26.30 4.76
CA ASP A 240 1.87 -26.56 6.18
C ASP A 240 0.64 -25.80 6.69
N THR A 241 0.00 -26.36 7.72
CA THR A 241 -1.28 -25.86 8.23
C THR A 241 -1.19 -24.43 8.74
N GLU A 242 -0.11 -24.05 9.42
CA GLU A 242 0.05 -22.73 10.02
C GLU A 242 0.11 -21.64 8.94
N LYS A 243 0.98 -21.80 7.93
CA LYS A 243 1.09 -20.88 6.79
C LYS A 243 -0.23 -20.78 6.01
N ARG A 244 -0.90 -21.90 5.81
CA ARG A 244 -2.19 -21.94 5.12
C ARG A 244 -3.28 -21.18 5.89
N GLU A 245 -3.39 -21.41 7.19
CA GLU A 245 -4.37 -20.74 8.04
C GLU A 245 -4.18 -19.22 8.04
N ILE A 246 -2.94 -18.73 8.18
CA ILE A 246 -2.68 -17.28 8.17
C ILE A 246 -3.02 -16.67 6.79
N LEU A 247 -2.63 -17.35 5.70
CA LEU A 247 -2.91 -16.88 4.34
C LEU A 247 -4.43 -16.75 4.10
N LEU A 248 -5.20 -17.73 4.54
CA LEU A 248 -6.66 -17.73 4.39
C LEU A 248 -7.33 -16.74 5.33
N ARG A 249 -6.96 -16.72 6.61
CA ARG A 249 -7.57 -15.86 7.62
C ARG A 249 -7.38 -14.39 7.27
N VAL A 250 -6.14 -13.96 6.99
CA VAL A 250 -5.83 -12.58 6.69
C VAL A 250 -6.40 -12.14 5.33
N GLY A 251 -6.37 -13.04 4.33
CA GLY A 251 -6.99 -12.78 3.04
C GLY A 251 -8.51 -12.66 3.12
N ARG A 252 -9.20 -13.59 3.81
CA ARG A 252 -10.66 -13.52 4.02
C ARG A 252 -11.07 -12.23 4.72
N LEU A 253 -10.33 -11.82 5.74
CA LEU A 253 -10.61 -10.59 6.49
C LEU A 253 -10.62 -9.35 5.58
N LEU A 254 -9.70 -9.26 4.62
CA LEU A 254 -9.68 -8.17 3.64
C LEU A 254 -10.97 -8.11 2.82
N PHE A 255 -11.45 -9.27 2.33
CA PHE A 255 -12.70 -9.34 1.56
C PHE A 255 -13.93 -9.04 2.42
N GLN A 256 -13.95 -9.51 3.67
CA GLN A 256 -15.05 -9.24 4.60
C GLN A 256 -15.15 -7.76 4.92
N ILE A 257 -14.04 -7.10 5.26
CA ILE A 257 -14.01 -5.66 5.51
C ILE A 257 -14.51 -4.89 4.28
N ARG A 258 -14.04 -5.24 3.07
CA ARG A 258 -14.50 -4.60 1.82
C ARG A 258 -16.00 -4.74 1.62
N TYR A 259 -16.54 -5.93 1.86
CA TYR A 259 -17.96 -6.20 1.75
C TYR A 259 -18.78 -5.41 2.78
N GLU A 260 -18.36 -5.35 4.04
CA GLU A 260 -19.07 -4.62 5.09
C GLU A 260 -19.11 -3.11 4.80
N ILE A 261 -17.97 -2.51 4.40
CA ILE A 261 -17.90 -1.11 4.00
C ILE A 261 -18.84 -0.84 2.81
N TRP A 262 -18.80 -1.69 1.79
CA TRP A 262 -19.69 -1.56 0.63
C TRP A 262 -21.15 -1.67 1.02
N ARG A 263 -21.52 -2.66 1.82
CA ARG A 263 -22.89 -2.85 2.33
C ARG A 263 -23.37 -1.62 3.10
N ASP A 264 -22.55 -1.04 3.95
CA ASP A 264 -22.91 0.11 4.77
C ASP A 264 -23.10 1.40 3.93
N THR A 265 -22.57 1.44 2.69
CA THR A 265 -22.81 2.53 1.74
C THR A 265 -24.17 2.40 1.03
N LEU A 266 -24.81 1.23 1.07
CA LEU A 266 -26.14 1.02 0.51
C LEU A 266 -27.17 1.55 1.49
N SER A 267 -27.81 2.66 1.16
CA SER A 267 -28.87 3.31 1.98
C SER A 267 -30.20 2.51 2.05
N VAL A 268 -30.15 1.20 1.85
CA VAL A 268 -31.34 0.34 1.78
C VAL A 268 -31.35 -0.60 2.96
N SER A 269 -32.44 -0.60 3.73
CA SER A 269 -32.71 -1.55 4.82
C SER A 269 -33.06 -2.96 4.28
N VAL A 270 -32.19 -3.51 3.44
CA VAL A 270 -32.28 -4.90 3.00
C VAL A 270 -31.34 -5.70 3.89
N GLU A 271 -31.83 -6.76 4.51
CA GLU A 271 -30.98 -7.77 5.14
C GLU A 271 -30.12 -8.43 4.03
N ILE A 272 -28.92 -7.90 3.83
CA ILE A 272 -27.96 -8.50 2.89
C ILE A 272 -27.29 -9.66 3.62
N PRO A 273 -27.32 -10.87 3.04
CA PRO A 273 -26.73 -12.05 3.66
C PRO A 273 -25.24 -11.87 3.97
N THR A 274 -24.75 -12.50 5.01
CA THR A 274 -23.32 -12.55 5.34
C THR A 274 -22.60 -13.28 4.22
N LEU A 275 -21.52 -12.68 3.68
CA LEU A 275 -20.72 -13.30 2.64
C LEU A 275 -19.92 -14.47 3.23
N THR A 276 -20.22 -15.68 2.83
CA THR A 276 -19.40 -16.85 3.11
C THR A 276 -18.45 -17.06 1.92
N LEU A 277 -17.16 -16.88 2.16
CA LEU A 277 -16.15 -17.16 1.14
C LEU A 277 -15.96 -18.69 1.01
N PRO A 278 -15.79 -19.19 -0.22
CA PRO A 278 -15.56 -20.61 -0.43
C PRO A 278 -14.28 -21.09 0.26
N SER A 279 -14.25 -22.33 0.69
CA SER A 279 -13.03 -22.98 1.19
C SER A 279 -11.97 -23.09 0.10
N VAL A 280 -10.72 -23.38 0.49
CA VAL A 280 -9.64 -23.59 -0.51
C VAL A 280 -9.96 -24.79 -1.40
N GLU A 281 -10.55 -25.83 -0.83
CA GLU A 281 -10.98 -27.03 -1.53
C GLU A 281 -11.99 -26.67 -2.63
N GLU A 282 -13.02 -25.91 -2.28
CA GLU A 282 -14.04 -25.44 -3.24
C GLU A 282 -13.44 -24.54 -4.31
N LEU A 283 -12.47 -23.69 -3.97
CA LEU A 283 -11.76 -22.86 -4.94
C LEU A 283 -10.93 -23.71 -5.90
N VAL A 284 -10.16 -24.69 -5.40
CA VAL A 284 -9.38 -25.62 -6.23
C VAL A 284 -10.30 -26.42 -7.16
N GLU A 285 -11.38 -27.02 -6.64
CA GLU A 285 -12.35 -27.76 -7.42
C GLU A 285 -13.00 -26.92 -8.53
N SER A 286 -13.30 -25.65 -8.24
CA SER A 286 -13.89 -24.75 -9.24
C SER A 286 -12.92 -24.39 -10.37
N TRP A 287 -11.62 -24.27 -10.07
CA TRP A 287 -10.60 -23.95 -11.07
C TRP A 287 -10.16 -25.17 -11.89
N THR A 288 -10.26 -26.39 -11.33
CA THR A 288 -10.02 -27.63 -12.05
C THR A 288 -11.18 -28.00 -12.99
N GLY A 289 -12.33 -27.34 -12.85
CA GLY A 289 -13.49 -27.54 -13.75
C GLY A 289 -14.41 -28.67 -13.31
N GLU A 290 -14.21 -29.27 -12.15
CA GLU A 290 -15.01 -30.37 -11.64
C GLU A 290 -16.33 -29.91 -10.98
N HIS A 291 -16.37 -28.67 -10.42
CA HIS A 291 -17.61 -28.13 -9.87
C HIS A 291 -17.76 -26.61 -10.11
N ARG A 292 -19.00 -26.13 -10.22
CA ARG A 292 -19.32 -24.69 -10.19
C ARG A 292 -19.49 -24.25 -8.75
N ILE A 293 -18.74 -23.22 -8.33
CA ILE A 293 -18.96 -22.60 -7.04
C ILE A 293 -20.39 -22.04 -6.99
N SER A 294 -21.19 -22.53 -6.03
CA SER A 294 -22.37 -21.84 -5.56
C SER A 294 -21.95 -21.02 -4.33
N VAL A 295 -21.97 -19.71 -4.43
CA VAL A 295 -21.79 -18.85 -3.24
C VAL A 295 -23.03 -19.02 -2.38
N THR A 296 -22.92 -19.81 -1.31
CA THR A 296 -23.96 -19.95 -0.30
C THR A 296 -23.71 -18.95 0.80
N TYR A 297 -24.78 -18.30 1.26
CA TYR A 297 -24.73 -17.27 2.30
C TYR A 297 -25.17 -17.92 3.63
N GLU A 298 -24.25 -18.51 4.37
CA GLU A 298 -24.49 -19.00 5.72
C GLU A 298 -23.54 -18.30 6.71
N SER A 299 -24.07 -17.97 7.90
CA SER A 299 -23.21 -17.47 8.98
C SER A 299 -22.49 -18.65 9.64
N THR A 300 -21.16 -18.67 9.60
CA THR A 300 -20.35 -19.59 10.39
C THR A 300 -19.93 -18.94 11.71
N GLU A 301 -19.68 -19.74 12.75
CA GLU A 301 -19.18 -19.23 14.05
C GLU A 301 -17.91 -18.38 13.89
N GLU A 302 -17.02 -18.78 12.99
CA GLU A 302 -15.78 -18.07 12.67
C GLU A 302 -16.05 -16.67 12.09
N ASN A 303 -17.05 -16.52 11.21
CA ASN A 303 -17.46 -15.23 10.65
C ASN A 303 -18.10 -14.33 11.72
N GLU A 304 -18.79 -14.91 12.71
CA GLU A 304 -19.35 -14.17 13.83
C GLU A 304 -18.28 -13.69 14.81
N GLU A 305 -17.25 -14.48 15.09
CA GLU A 305 -16.11 -14.07 15.93
C GLU A 305 -15.32 -12.92 15.30
N ILE A 306 -15.02 -13.00 14.01
CA ILE A 306 -14.35 -11.92 13.25
C ILE A 306 -15.22 -10.65 13.27
N ARG A 307 -16.52 -10.79 13.07
CA ARG A 307 -17.48 -9.68 13.11
C ARG A 307 -17.56 -9.04 14.49
N HIS A 308 -17.59 -9.83 15.57
CA HIS A 308 -17.60 -9.35 16.95
C HIS A 308 -16.30 -8.62 17.28
N TYR A 309 -15.14 -9.18 16.94
CA TYR A 309 -13.85 -8.54 17.11
C TYR A 309 -13.79 -7.16 16.42
N TYR A 310 -14.27 -7.09 15.18
CA TYR A 310 -14.31 -5.85 14.40
C TYR A 310 -15.27 -4.82 15.01
N GLN A 311 -16.48 -5.22 15.43
CA GLN A 311 -17.45 -4.33 16.07
C GLN A 311 -16.94 -3.78 17.40
N ASP A 312 -16.25 -4.59 18.19
CA ASP A 312 -15.72 -4.18 19.48
C ASP A 312 -14.53 -3.22 19.31
N ARG A 313 -13.68 -3.44 18.33
CA ARG A 313 -12.61 -2.50 17.95
C ARG A 313 -13.18 -1.16 17.49
N GLN A 314 -14.20 -1.14 16.66
CA GLN A 314 -14.87 0.10 16.24
C GLN A 314 -15.50 0.84 17.43
N LYS A 315 -16.12 0.12 18.38
CA LYS A 315 -16.67 0.73 19.59
C LYS A 315 -15.58 1.33 20.46
N GLN A 316 -14.47 0.64 20.61
CA GLN A 316 -13.32 1.09 21.41
C GLN A 316 -12.70 2.35 20.80
N LYS A 317 -12.52 2.39 19.48
CA LYS A 317 -12.01 3.58 18.74
C LYS A 317 -12.95 4.78 18.86
N LYS A 318 -14.28 4.56 18.79
CA LYS A 318 -15.26 5.64 19.00
C LYS A 318 -15.22 6.20 20.44
N LEU A 319 -14.90 5.36 21.42
CA LEU A 319 -14.70 5.78 22.82
C LEU A 319 -13.42 6.59 23.00
N GLU A 320 -12.32 6.16 22.41
CA GLU A 320 -11.03 6.87 22.42
C GLU A 320 -11.13 8.23 21.73
N MET A 321 -11.79 8.31 20.56
CA MET A 321 -12.06 9.58 19.88
C MET A 321 -12.96 10.53 20.68
N LYS A 322 -13.92 10.00 21.46
CA LYS A 322 -14.73 10.84 22.37
C LYS A 322 -13.93 11.35 23.56
N GLN A 323 -13.03 10.52 24.10
CA GLN A 323 -12.14 10.94 25.20
C GLN A 323 -11.09 11.94 24.75
N ALA A 324 -10.57 11.83 23.53
CA ALA A 324 -9.64 12.78 22.94
C ALA A 324 -10.27 14.16 22.64
N LYS A 325 -11.59 14.21 22.42
CA LYS A 325 -12.33 15.47 22.21
C LYS A 325 -12.72 16.22 23.48
N HIS A 326 -12.61 15.57 24.64
CA HIS A 326 -12.85 16.15 25.95
C HIS A 326 -11.73 15.76 26.93
N PRO A 327 -10.51 16.33 26.75
CA PRO A 327 -9.47 16.18 27.77
C PRO A 327 -9.95 16.88 29.06
N LYS A 328 -9.86 16.16 30.17
CA LYS A 328 -10.15 16.71 31.53
C LYS A 328 -9.12 17.75 31.90
#